data_89c792879a056f1e704b902d2a729f76
#
_entry.id   89c792879a056f1e704b902d2a729f76
#
_cell.length_a   1.000
_cell.length_b   1.000
_cell.length_c   1.000
_cell.angle_alpha   90.00
_cell.angle_beta   90.00
_cell.angle_gamma   90.00
#
_symmetry.space_group_name_H-M   'P 1'
#
loop_
_entity.id
_entity.type
_entity.pdbx_description
1 polymer ?
#
loop_
_entity_poly.entity_id
_entity_poly.type
_entity_poly.pdbx_seq_one_letter_code
_entity_poly.pdbx_strand_id
1 'polypeptide(L)'
;MNERIALVRKSLGLTQEKFAEQVGLSRNFMWMIESGTRVPSDRTVSDICREFNVNETWLRIGEGEMFNQITRLEKITSFLTEITEDEGDDFKRRFVEMLAELEPEDWKLLERMAEKLQKKEGNP
;
A
#
# COMPACT_ATOMS: atom_id res chain seq x y z
N MET A 1 -14.74 5.12 -12.95
CA MET A 1 -13.87 3.97 -12.65
C MET A 1 -12.47 4.08 -13.25
N ASN A 2 -12.37 4.54 -14.49
CA ASN A 2 -11.05 4.68 -15.14
C ASN A 2 -10.06 5.58 -14.37
N GLU A 3 -10.55 6.67 -13.82
CA GLU A 3 -9.71 7.58 -13.04
C GLU A 3 -9.21 6.94 -11.76
N ARG A 4 -10.04 6.12 -11.13
CA ARG A 4 -9.66 5.43 -9.89
C ARG A 4 -8.65 4.34 -10.14
N ILE A 5 -8.72 3.66 -11.26
CA ILE A 5 -7.70 2.66 -11.64
C ILE A 5 -6.34 3.35 -11.82
N ALA A 6 -6.33 4.52 -12.48
CA ALA A 6 -5.10 5.29 -12.63
C ALA A 6 -4.55 5.75 -11.27
N LEU A 7 -5.44 6.12 -10.33
CA LEU A 7 -5.02 6.50 -8.98
C LEU A 7 -4.36 5.34 -8.24
N VAL A 8 -4.93 4.14 -8.36
CA VAL A 8 -4.32 2.93 -7.76
C VAL A 8 -2.92 2.73 -8.30
N ARG A 9 -2.77 2.78 -9.62
CA ARG A 9 -1.46 2.57 -10.25
C ARG A 9 -0.44 3.61 -9.77
N LYS A 10 -0.81 4.87 -9.76
CA LYS A 10 0.07 5.96 -9.34
C LYS A 10 0.43 5.86 -7.86
N SER A 11 -0.55 5.46 -7.04
CA SER A 11 -0.35 5.25 -5.61
C SER A 11 0.68 4.16 -5.33
N LEU A 12 0.74 3.14 -6.18
CA LEU A 12 1.70 2.04 -6.06
C LEU A 12 3.05 2.36 -6.72
N GLY A 13 3.16 3.51 -7.40
CA GLY A 13 4.39 3.87 -8.08
C GLY A 13 4.69 3.04 -9.31
N LEU A 14 3.67 2.45 -9.93
CA LEU A 14 3.85 1.56 -11.07
C LEU A 14 3.61 2.28 -12.39
N THR A 15 4.35 1.87 -13.42
CA THR A 15 4.07 2.30 -14.80
C THR A 15 2.85 1.52 -15.32
N GLN A 16 2.24 2.02 -16.40
CA GLN A 16 1.14 1.30 -17.04
C GLN A 16 1.56 -0.11 -17.46
N GLU A 17 2.78 -0.25 -17.98
CA GLU A 17 3.31 -1.52 -18.41
C GLU A 17 3.44 -2.52 -17.25
N LYS A 18 4.01 -2.09 -16.15
CA LYS A 18 4.21 -2.95 -14.98
C LYS A 18 2.89 -3.34 -14.32
N PHE A 19 1.98 -2.37 -14.21
CA PHE A 19 0.65 -2.64 -13.66
C PHE A 19 -0.10 -3.67 -14.52
N ALA A 20 -0.12 -3.45 -15.83
CA ALA A 20 -0.76 -4.35 -16.77
C ALA A 20 -0.17 -5.76 -16.69
N GLU A 21 1.14 -5.86 -16.62
CA GLU A 21 1.85 -7.13 -16.52
C GLU A 21 1.40 -7.94 -15.31
N GLN A 22 1.22 -7.27 -14.16
CA GLN A 22 0.82 -7.95 -12.93
C GLN A 22 -0.62 -8.46 -12.96
N VAL A 23 -1.49 -7.85 -13.75
CA VAL A 23 -2.89 -8.30 -13.86
C VAL A 23 -3.17 -9.02 -15.19
N GLY A 24 -2.13 -9.34 -15.95
CA GLY A 24 -2.28 -10.11 -17.18
C GLY A 24 -2.88 -9.35 -18.34
N LEU A 25 -2.74 -8.03 -18.38
CA LEU A 25 -3.23 -7.19 -19.46
C LEU A 25 -2.09 -6.67 -20.32
N SER A 26 -2.37 -6.26 -21.55
CA SER A 26 -1.41 -5.58 -22.38
C SER A 26 -1.31 -4.11 -21.95
N ARG A 27 -0.16 -3.50 -22.21
CA ARG A 27 0.04 -2.07 -21.96
C ARG A 27 -0.98 -1.23 -22.71
N ASN A 28 -1.27 -1.59 -23.94
CA ASN A 28 -2.24 -0.87 -24.76
C ASN A 28 -3.64 -0.95 -24.20
N PHE A 29 -4.04 -2.12 -23.70
CA PHE A 29 -5.35 -2.29 -23.06
C PHE A 29 -5.44 -1.46 -21.79
N MET A 30 -4.36 -1.41 -21.02
CA MET A 30 -4.28 -0.59 -19.81
C MET A 30 -4.44 0.89 -20.13
N TRP A 31 -3.78 1.36 -21.19
CA TRP A 31 -3.93 2.73 -21.65
C TRP A 31 -5.37 3.04 -22.03
N MET A 32 -6.03 2.11 -22.72
CA MET A 32 -7.45 2.29 -23.12
C MET A 32 -8.37 2.38 -21.90
N ILE A 33 -8.11 1.58 -20.87
CA ILE A 33 -8.88 1.64 -19.63
C ILE A 33 -8.68 3.01 -18.94
N GLU A 34 -7.46 3.46 -18.79
CA GLU A 34 -7.19 4.72 -18.11
C GLU A 34 -7.69 5.92 -18.87
N SER A 35 -7.66 5.87 -20.20
CA SER A 35 -8.16 6.96 -21.04
C SER A 35 -9.70 7.00 -21.15
N GLY A 36 -10.36 5.96 -20.64
CA GLY A 36 -11.81 5.87 -20.73
C GLY A 36 -12.33 5.33 -22.04
N THR A 37 -11.42 4.92 -22.96
CA THR A 37 -11.80 4.34 -24.26
C THR A 37 -12.44 2.98 -24.10
N ARG A 38 -12.04 2.23 -23.10
CA ARG A 38 -12.58 0.92 -22.79
C ARG A 38 -12.99 0.83 -21.33
N VAL A 39 -14.13 0.15 -21.09
CA VAL A 39 -14.57 -0.16 -19.73
C VAL A 39 -14.02 -1.52 -19.37
N PRO A 40 -13.34 -1.67 -18.22
CA PRO A 40 -12.84 -2.98 -17.82
C PRO A 40 -13.99 -3.92 -17.49
N SER A 41 -13.81 -5.21 -17.81
CA SER A 41 -14.79 -6.23 -17.46
C SER A 41 -14.82 -6.45 -15.96
N ASP A 42 -15.89 -7.08 -15.45
CA ASP A 42 -15.98 -7.42 -14.02
C ASP A 42 -14.81 -8.31 -13.59
N ARG A 43 -14.38 -9.21 -14.47
CA ARG A 43 -13.23 -10.06 -14.20
C ARG A 43 -11.94 -9.24 -14.05
N THR A 44 -11.74 -8.28 -14.94
CA THR A 44 -10.57 -7.39 -14.85
C THR A 44 -10.58 -6.60 -13.55
N VAL A 45 -11.73 -6.06 -13.17
CA VAL A 45 -11.88 -5.33 -11.92
C VAL A 45 -11.55 -6.23 -10.73
N SER A 46 -12.08 -7.46 -10.72
CA SER A 46 -11.80 -8.43 -9.67
C SER A 46 -10.31 -8.79 -9.59
N ASP A 47 -9.66 -8.96 -10.76
CA ASP A 47 -8.24 -9.26 -10.82
C ASP A 47 -7.40 -8.12 -10.24
N ILE A 48 -7.73 -6.88 -10.55
CA ILE A 48 -7.05 -5.71 -10.02
C ILE A 48 -7.21 -5.64 -8.50
N CYS A 49 -8.43 -5.83 -8.01
CA CYS A 49 -8.69 -5.77 -6.57
C CYS A 49 -7.96 -6.88 -5.80
N ARG A 50 -7.89 -8.07 -6.37
CA ARG A 50 -7.19 -9.20 -5.75
C ARG A 50 -5.68 -9.00 -5.75
N GLU A 51 -5.13 -8.58 -6.88
CA GLU A 51 -3.68 -8.43 -7.03
C GLU A 51 -3.11 -7.34 -6.12
N PHE A 52 -3.80 -6.21 -6.03
CA PHE A 52 -3.31 -5.05 -5.30
C PHE A 52 -4.06 -4.77 -4.00
N ASN A 53 -4.95 -5.65 -3.61
CA ASN A 53 -5.78 -5.53 -2.40
C ASN A 53 -6.56 -4.23 -2.35
N VAL A 54 -7.15 -3.88 -3.48
CA VAL A 54 -7.98 -2.68 -3.62
C VAL A 54 -9.40 -2.97 -3.15
N ASN A 55 -9.99 -2.00 -2.47
CA ASN A 55 -11.40 -2.07 -2.06
C ASN A 55 -12.28 -1.94 -3.31
N GLU A 56 -12.99 -3.02 -3.65
CA GLU A 56 -13.81 -3.05 -4.85
C GLU A 56 -14.91 -1.99 -4.85
N THR A 57 -15.54 -1.74 -3.70
CA THR A 57 -16.56 -0.71 -3.58
C THR A 57 -15.99 0.67 -3.90
N TRP A 58 -14.80 0.96 -3.38
CA TRP A 58 -14.13 2.21 -3.71
C TRP A 58 -13.80 2.29 -5.22
N LEU A 59 -13.30 1.21 -5.79
CA LEU A 59 -12.93 1.23 -7.21
C LEU A 59 -14.14 1.42 -8.12
N ARG A 60 -15.27 0.80 -7.80
CA ARG A 60 -16.47 0.88 -8.62
C ARG A 60 -17.26 2.16 -8.42
N ILE A 61 -17.46 2.60 -7.18
CA ILE A 61 -18.36 3.72 -6.87
C ILE A 61 -17.73 4.83 -6.03
N GLY A 62 -16.47 4.69 -5.65
CA GLY A 62 -15.75 5.75 -4.94
C GLY A 62 -16.04 5.84 -3.45
N GLU A 63 -16.68 4.83 -2.86
CA GLU A 63 -16.98 4.81 -1.42
C GLU A 63 -15.96 3.99 -0.65
N GLY A 64 -15.58 4.51 0.52
CA GLY A 64 -14.62 3.86 1.40
C GLY A 64 -13.19 4.20 1.06
N GLU A 65 -12.26 3.41 1.58
CA GLU A 65 -10.83 3.62 1.35
C GLU A 65 -10.35 2.85 0.12
N MET A 66 -9.32 3.39 -0.54
CA MET A 66 -8.74 2.79 -1.74
C MET A 66 -8.29 1.35 -1.51
N PHE A 67 -7.58 1.09 -0.42
CA PHE A 67 -7.05 -0.24 -0.11
C PHE A 67 -7.74 -0.84 1.11
N ASN A 68 -7.87 -2.16 1.12
CA ASN A 68 -8.40 -2.88 2.26
C ASN A 68 -7.43 -2.82 3.43
N GLN A 69 -7.95 -2.91 4.67
CA GLN A 69 -7.10 -2.84 5.87
C GLN A 69 -6.04 -3.93 5.92
N ILE A 70 -6.33 -5.07 5.32
CA ILE A 70 -5.42 -6.21 5.31
C ILE A 70 -4.08 -5.85 4.62
N THR A 71 -4.08 -4.85 3.72
CA THR A 71 -2.84 -4.38 3.08
C THR A 71 -1.86 -3.83 4.10
N ARG A 72 -2.36 -3.13 5.12
CA ARG A 72 -1.50 -2.58 6.19
C ARG A 72 -0.86 -3.70 6.99
N LEU A 73 -1.64 -4.72 7.32
CA LEU A 73 -1.13 -5.89 8.04
C LEU A 73 -0.10 -6.65 7.21
N GLU A 74 -0.35 -6.80 5.92
CA GLU A 74 0.58 -7.47 5.01
C GLU A 74 1.90 -6.71 4.90
N LYS A 75 1.87 -5.39 4.85
CA LYS A 75 3.08 -4.57 4.82
C LYS A 75 3.91 -4.75 6.09
N ILE A 76 3.26 -4.75 7.23
CA ILE A 76 3.93 -4.94 8.52
C ILE A 76 4.52 -6.33 8.59
N THR A 77 3.73 -7.35 8.23
CA THR A 77 4.17 -8.75 8.26
C THR A 77 5.35 -8.98 7.30
N SER A 78 5.27 -8.43 6.09
CA SER A 78 6.35 -8.56 5.12
C SER A 78 7.62 -7.89 5.60
N PHE A 79 7.51 -6.72 6.21
CA PHE A 79 8.65 -6.00 6.77
C PHE A 79 9.32 -6.81 7.88
N LEU A 80 8.53 -7.36 8.80
CA LEU A 80 9.07 -8.18 9.89
C LEU A 80 9.72 -9.47 9.37
N THR A 81 9.12 -10.10 8.37
CA THR A 81 9.68 -11.30 7.75
C THR A 81 11.02 -10.98 7.08
N GLU A 82 11.08 -9.88 6.35
CA GLU A 82 12.29 -9.43 5.69
C GLU A 82 13.43 -9.20 6.69
N ILE A 83 13.12 -8.56 7.81
CA ILE A 83 14.11 -8.30 8.87
C ILE A 83 14.62 -9.61 9.48
N THR A 84 13.74 -10.58 9.73
CA THR A 84 14.14 -11.84 10.35
C THR A 84 14.93 -12.73 9.40
N GLU A 85 14.72 -12.60 8.10
CA GLU A 85 15.44 -13.37 7.10
C GLU A 85 16.75 -12.71 6.66
N ASP A 86 16.90 -11.42 6.87
CA ASP A 86 18.10 -10.69 6.48
C ASP A 86 19.22 -10.90 7.50
N GLU A 87 20.18 -11.72 7.12
CA GLU A 87 21.34 -12.00 7.95
C GLU A 87 22.38 -10.87 7.92
N GLY A 88 22.25 -9.94 6.98
CA GLY A 88 23.24 -8.89 6.76
C GLY A 88 23.06 -7.62 7.58
N ASP A 89 21.85 -7.34 8.06
CA ASP A 89 21.57 -6.10 8.78
C ASP A 89 21.15 -6.37 10.22
N ASP A 90 22.14 -6.40 11.08
CA ASP A 90 21.97 -6.65 12.49
C ASP A 90 21.26 -5.49 13.22
N PHE A 91 21.41 -4.26 12.74
CA PHE A 91 20.82 -3.09 13.40
C PHE A 91 19.30 -3.10 13.33
N LYS A 92 18.72 -3.38 12.17
CA LYS A 92 17.26 -3.42 12.02
C LYS A 92 16.65 -4.48 12.94
N ARG A 93 17.29 -5.65 12.99
CA ARG A 93 16.83 -6.74 13.85
C ARG A 93 16.86 -6.34 15.32
N ARG A 94 17.99 -5.79 15.78
CA ARG A 94 18.13 -5.34 17.17
C ARG A 94 17.14 -4.25 17.51
N PHE A 95 16.89 -3.33 16.59
CA PHE A 95 15.95 -2.25 16.79
C PHE A 95 14.52 -2.77 16.97
N VAL A 96 14.11 -3.71 16.11
CA VAL A 96 12.78 -4.32 16.21
C VAL A 96 12.63 -5.14 17.49
N GLU A 97 13.68 -5.87 17.88
CA GLU A 97 13.68 -6.62 19.14
C GLU A 97 13.52 -5.68 20.33
N MET A 98 14.17 -4.52 20.29
CA MET A 98 14.01 -3.51 21.32
C MET A 98 12.56 -3.02 21.41
N LEU A 99 11.94 -2.76 20.28
CA LEU A 99 10.53 -2.33 20.24
C LEU A 99 9.61 -3.39 20.86
N ALA A 100 9.90 -4.66 20.61
CA ALA A 100 9.11 -5.77 21.14
C ALA A 100 9.23 -5.89 22.67
N GLU A 101 10.31 -5.41 23.23
CA GLU A 101 10.56 -5.47 24.67
C GLU A 101 10.07 -4.24 25.45
N LEU A 102 9.57 -3.22 24.74
CA LEU A 102 9.11 -2.00 25.39
C LEU A 102 7.87 -2.24 26.25
N GLU A 103 7.89 -1.62 27.43
CA GLU A 103 6.73 -1.61 28.30
C GLU A 103 5.68 -0.60 27.78
N PRO A 104 4.40 -0.72 28.22
CA PRO A 104 3.37 0.24 27.79
C PRO A 104 3.74 1.70 28.05
N GLU A 105 4.47 1.97 29.13
CA GLU A 105 4.91 3.33 29.46
C GLU A 105 5.93 3.87 28.46
N ASP A 106 6.80 3.00 27.97
CA ASP A 106 7.79 3.37 26.96
C ASP A 106 7.11 3.72 25.64
N TRP A 107 6.08 2.96 25.27
CA TRP A 107 5.30 3.24 24.06
C TRP A 107 4.62 4.61 24.14
N LYS A 108 4.08 4.96 25.32
CA LYS A 108 3.46 6.27 25.51
C LYS A 108 4.48 7.40 25.35
N LEU A 109 5.70 7.17 25.82
CA LEU A 109 6.77 8.16 25.68
C LEU A 109 7.14 8.34 24.21
N LEU A 110 7.28 7.25 23.46
CA LEU A 110 7.57 7.31 22.04
C LEU A 110 6.47 8.05 21.28
N GLU A 111 5.21 7.79 21.62
CA GLU A 111 4.08 8.46 20.99
C GLU A 111 4.14 9.98 21.20
N ARG A 112 4.44 10.41 22.41
CA ARG A 112 4.60 11.83 22.71
C ARG A 112 5.75 12.47 21.94
N MET A 113 6.85 11.74 21.80
CA MET A 113 8.00 12.22 21.03
C MET A 113 7.68 12.36 19.56
N ALA A 114 6.96 11.37 18.99
CA ALA A 114 6.53 11.41 17.60
C ALA A 114 5.55 12.56 17.34
N GLU A 115 4.65 12.84 18.28
CA GLU A 115 3.70 13.95 18.16
C GLU A 115 4.43 15.29 18.14
N LYS A 116 5.47 15.46 18.95
CA LYS A 116 6.27 16.68 18.95
C LYS A 116 6.97 16.88 17.61
N LEU A 117 7.44 15.80 17.01
CA LEU A 117 8.08 15.85 15.69
C LEU A 117 7.09 16.30 14.63
N GLN A 118 5.88 15.74 14.64
CA GLN A 118 4.82 16.09 13.71
C GLN A 118 4.39 17.54 13.86
N LYS A 119 4.28 18.03 15.09
CA LYS A 119 3.92 19.43 15.36
C LYS A 119 4.95 20.41 14.81
N LYS A 120 6.23 20.06 14.88
CA LYS A 120 7.29 20.91 14.31
C LYS A 120 7.21 20.98 12.80
N GLU A 121 6.86 19.89 12.15
CA GLU A 121 6.71 19.84 10.69
C GLU A 121 5.43 20.52 10.22
N GLY A 122 4.36 20.43 10.99
CA GLY A 122 3.07 21.01 10.64
C GLY A 122 2.87 22.45 11.06
N ASN A 123 3.83 23.07 11.74
CA ASN A 123 3.69 24.42 12.28
C ASN A 123 4.60 25.40 11.54
N PRO A 124 4.02 26.31 10.70
CA PRO A 124 4.81 27.28 9.96
C PRO A 124 5.45 28.32 10.86
#